data_25333264d89f110f0432324afa1380d0
#
_entry.id   25333264d89f110f0432324afa1380d0
#
_cell.length_a   1.000
_cell.length_b   1.000
_cell.length_c   1.000
_cell.angle_alpha   90.00
_cell.angle_beta   90.00
_cell.angle_gamma   90.00
#
_symmetry.space_group_name_H-M   'P 1'
#
loop_
_entity.id
_entity.type
_entity.pdbx_description
1 polymer ?
#
loop_
_entity_poly.entity_id
_entity_poly.type
_entity_poly.pdbx_seq_one_letter_code
_entity_poly.pdbx_strand_id
1 'polypeptide(L)'
;MKINTSAVRRLCLLTLTVLCVTVSRASTYIVAVGINNYKYVTSLTVSENDARAFAQMCKSYPDLHVALVTGSKATRANLIDVIGSHFAKAKADDSLIFFFSGHGVGGGVVAYDTEDDSENSILSYKVLARLMKRSPATRKVIIIDSCHSGSSRNTTSSSRKVRHNIGDPNTILFMSSRTNEYSLEVQGMSQSLFTYHLLRGMRGNADADSDRNITARELFRYVSGAVRRDSRNKQHPVMWGNFDAGFVIMKY
;
A
#
# COMPACT_ATOMS: atom_id res chain seq x y z
N MET A 1 -41.27 -54.91 -38.17
CA MET A 1 -39.97 -54.35 -37.90
C MET A 1 -40.07 -53.68 -36.53
N LYS A 2 -39.67 -54.36 -35.45
CA LYS A 2 -39.76 -53.81 -34.06
C LYS A 2 -38.54 -53.01 -33.77
N ILE A 3 -38.69 -51.73 -33.60
CA ILE A 3 -37.63 -50.81 -33.24
C ILE A 3 -37.31 -51.05 -31.75
N ASN A 4 -36.09 -51.43 -31.51
CA ASN A 4 -35.58 -51.74 -30.16
C ASN A 4 -35.35 -50.47 -29.36
N THR A 5 -36.29 -50.16 -28.47
CA THR A 5 -36.34 -48.92 -27.69
C THR A 5 -35.32 -48.89 -26.53
N SER A 6 -34.48 -49.94 -26.37
CA SER A 6 -33.49 -50.01 -25.30
C SER A 6 -32.14 -49.30 -25.60
N ALA A 7 -31.86 -49.00 -26.87
CA ALA A 7 -30.63 -48.32 -27.28
C ALA A 7 -30.67 -46.78 -27.12
N VAL A 8 -31.89 -46.18 -27.13
CA VAL A 8 -32.06 -44.73 -27.05
C VAL A 8 -31.99 -44.20 -25.61
N ARG A 9 -32.16 -45.08 -24.59
CA ARG A 9 -32.09 -44.67 -23.19
C ARG A 9 -30.68 -44.62 -22.60
N ARG A 10 -29.64 -45.06 -23.31
CA ARG A 10 -28.24 -45.02 -22.84
C ARG A 10 -27.41 -43.82 -23.29
N LEU A 11 -27.97 -42.92 -24.11
CA LEU A 11 -27.19 -41.83 -24.67
C LEU A 11 -27.57 -40.46 -24.10
N CYS A 12 -28.34 -40.38 -23.03
CA CYS A 12 -28.69 -39.11 -22.37
C CYS A 12 -28.19 -38.96 -20.94
N LEU A 13 -27.19 -39.71 -20.54
CA LEU A 13 -26.41 -39.43 -19.31
C LEU A 13 -25.05 -38.89 -19.68
N LEU A 14 -25.04 -37.88 -20.58
CA LEU A 14 -23.94 -36.92 -20.62
C LEU A 14 -24.09 -36.07 -19.35
N THR A 15 -23.36 -36.50 -18.32
CA THR A 15 -23.11 -35.72 -17.11
C THR A 15 -22.64 -34.34 -17.51
N LEU A 16 -23.55 -33.38 -17.41
CA LEU A 16 -23.23 -31.96 -17.44
C LEU A 16 -22.44 -31.69 -16.16
N THR A 17 -21.15 -32.02 -16.17
CA THR A 17 -20.19 -31.52 -15.17
C THR A 17 -20.12 -30.02 -15.43
N VAL A 18 -21.00 -29.28 -14.75
CA VAL A 18 -20.85 -27.83 -14.60
C VAL A 18 -19.51 -27.65 -13.88
N LEU A 19 -18.50 -27.40 -14.68
CA LEU A 19 -17.21 -26.94 -14.19
C LEU A 19 -17.49 -25.57 -13.54
N CYS A 20 -17.78 -25.59 -12.24
CA CYS A 20 -17.93 -24.37 -11.46
C CYS A 20 -16.54 -23.72 -11.45
N VAL A 21 -16.22 -22.97 -12.49
CA VAL A 21 -15.03 -22.11 -12.51
C VAL A 21 -15.31 -21.08 -11.44
N THR A 22 -14.84 -21.36 -10.23
CA THR A 22 -14.76 -20.33 -9.18
C THR A 22 -13.81 -19.30 -9.71
N VAL A 23 -14.33 -18.21 -10.25
CA VAL A 23 -13.53 -17.01 -10.58
C VAL A 23 -12.99 -16.53 -9.23
N SER A 24 -11.79 -16.96 -8.89
CA SER A 24 -11.08 -16.44 -7.71
C SER A 24 -10.87 -14.95 -7.97
N ARG A 25 -11.57 -14.11 -7.21
CA ARG A 25 -11.29 -12.67 -7.25
C ARG A 25 -9.91 -12.45 -6.67
N ALA A 26 -9.11 -11.65 -7.34
CA ALA A 26 -7.81 -11.25 -6.84
C ALA A 26 -7.98 -10.49 -5.52
N SER A 27 -7.28 -10.92 -4.48
CA SER A 27 -7.27 -10.29 -3.18
C SER A 27 -6.14 -9.26 -3.06
N THR A 28 -6.24 -8.38 -2.07
CA THR A 28 -5.16 -7.46 -1.74
C THR A 28 -4.71 -7.67 -0.30
N TYR A 29 -3.43 -7.96 -0.12
CA TYR A 29 -2.83 -8.10 1.20
C TYR A 29 -2.17 -6.79 1.61
N ILE A 30 -2.55 -6.30 2.78
CA ILE A 30 -2.21 -4.95 3.25
C ILE A 30 -1.52 -5.04 4.60
N VAL A 31 -0.37 -4.38 4.74
CA VAL A 31 0.24 -4.09 6.03
C VAL A 31 0.19 -2.59 6.25
N ALA A 32 -0.56 -2.16 7.26
CA ALA A 32 -0.68 -0.76 7.66
C ALA A 32 0.09 -0.51 8.96
N VAL A 33 0.99 0.46 8.94
CA VAL A 33 1.86 0.81 10.08
C VAL A 33 1.68 2.27 10.44
N GLY A 34 1.54 2.55 11.73
CA GLY A 34 1.49 3.92 12.25
C GLY A 34 2.22 4.05 13.58
N ILE A 35 3.09 5.04 13.73
CA ILE A 35 3.89 5.24 14.93
C ILE A 35 3.83 6.70 15.35
N ASN A 36 3.23 6.96 16.53
CA ASN A 36 3.26 8.28 17.16
C ASN A 36 4.44 8.38 18.12
N ASN A 37 4.53 7.45 19.06
CA ASN A 37 5.54 7.47 20.11
C ASN A 37 6.66 6.51 19.76
N TYR A 38 7.86 7.04 19.68
CA TYR A 38 9.10 6.32 19.41
C TYR A 38 9.92 6.16 20.69
N LYS A 39 10.82 5.18 20.70
CA LYS A 39 11.67 4.95 21.86
C LYS A 39 12.80 5.98 21.98
N TYR A 40 13.32 6.46 20.85
CA TYR A 40 14.54 7.27 20.80
C TYR A 40 14.41 8.58 20.00
N VAL A 41 13.31 8.78 19.29
CA VAL A 41 13.07 10.00 18.50
C VAL A 41 11.81 10.73 18.95
N THR A 42 11.62 11.96 18.51
CA THR A 42 10.48 12.80 18.88
C THR A 42 9.15 12.19 18.48
N SER A 43 8.12 12.40 19.29
CA SER A 43 6.78 11.90 19.03
C SER A 43 6.07 12.69 17.92
N LEU A 44 5.15 12.02 17.23
CA LEU A 44 4.17 12.56 16.29
C LEU A 44 2.77 12.47 16.91
N THR A 45 1.75 13.04 16.26
CA THR A 45 0.42 13.12 16.87
C THR A 45 -0.65 12.32 16.11
N VAL A 46 -0.56 12.16 14.79
CA VAL A 46 -1.65 11.60 13.96
C VAL A 46 -1.32 10.28 13.27
N SER A 47 -0.06 9.83 13.26
CA SER A 47 0.38 8.70 12.44
C SER A 47 -0.30 7.38 12.78
N GLU A 48 -0.56 7.11 14.06
CA GLU A 48 -1.34 5.92 14.46
C GLU A 48 -2.79 6.02 14.00
N ASN A 49 -3.39 7.21 14.04
CA ASN A 49 -4.75 7.44 13.55
C ASN A 49 -4.83 7.26 12.02
N ASP A 50 -3.80 7.69 11.29
CA ASP A 50 -3.69 7.46 9.84
C ASP A 50 -3.73 5.96 9.52
N ALA A 51 -2.88 5.17 10.17
CA ALA A 51 -2.83 3.73 9.95
C ALA A 51 -4.13 3.02 10.36
N ARG A 52 -4.75 3.43 11.47
CA ARG A 52 -6.04 2.88 11.93
C ARG A 52 -7.16 3.22 10.94
N ALA A 53 -7.25 4.47 10.49
CA ALA A 53 -8.27 4.91 9.52
C ALA A 53 -8.11 4.21 8.18
N PHE A 54 -6.87 4.06 7.70
CA PHE A 54 -6.55 3.31 6.49
C PHE A 54 -6.95 1.84 6.62
N ALA A 55 -6.56 1.19 7.71
CA ALA A 55 -6.89 -0.21 7.98
C ALA A 55 -8.40 -0.42 8.13
N GLN A 56 -9.11 0.48 8.80
CA GLN A 56 -10.56 0.41 8.97
C GLN A 56 -11.30 0.53 7.65
N MET A 57 -10.89 1.49 6.80
CA MET A 57 -11.45 1.64 5.46
C MET A 57 -11.24 0.35 4.65
N CYS A 58 -10.03 -0.19 4.62
CA CYS A 58 -9.74 -1.39 3.86
C CYS A 58 -10.52 -2.62 4.36
N LYS A 59 -10.72 -2.78 5.66
CA LYS A 59 -11.51 -3.88 6.25
C LYS A 59 -12.99 -3.88 5.86
N SER A 60 -13.51 -2.76 5.34
CA SER A 60 -14.88 -2.69 4.83
C SER A 60 -15.08 -3.43 3.51
N TYR A 61 -14.00 -3.91 2.90
CA TYR A 61 -14.01 -4.63 1.62
C TYR A 61 -13.56 -6.08 1.83
N PRO A 62 -14.34 -7.08 1.42
CA PRO A 62 -14.10 -8.50 1.74
C PRO A 62 -12.80 -9.05 1.12
N ASP A 63 -12.38 -8.50 -0.01
CA ASP A 63 -11.19 -8.96 -0.74
C ASP A 63 -9.89 -8.28 -0.23
N LEU A 64 -9.97 -7.45 0.83
CA LEU A 64 -8.83 -6.76 1.43
C LEU A 64 -8.45 -7.36 2.78
N HIS A 65 -7.27 -7.98 2.85
CA HIS A 65 -6.72 -8.62 4.04
C HIS A 65 -5.73 -7.70 4.74
N VAL A 66 -6.08 -7.20 5.93
CA VAL A 66 -5.31 -6.13 6.59
C VAL A 66 -4.64 -6.63 7.87
N ALA A 67 -3.31 -6.44 7.95
CA ALA A 67 -2.54 -6.48 9.18
C ALA A 67 -2.22 -5.03 9.61
N LEU A 68 -2.57 -4.68 10.84
CA LEU A 68 -2.34 -3.36 11.42
C LEU A 68 -1.30 -3.46 12.54
N VAL A 69 -0.24 -2.66 12.46
CA VAL A 69 0.83 -2.57 13.46
C VAL A 69 0.99 -1.12 13.91
N THR A 70 0.82 -0.83 15.21
CA THR A 70 0.91 0.56 15.71
C THR A 70 1.75 0.67 16.98
N GLY A 71 2.34 1.83 17.19
CA GLY A 71 3.07 2.22 18.39
C GLY A 71 4.24 1.27 18.71
N SER A 72 4.38 0.87 19.96
CA SER A 72 5.50 0.03 20.43
C SER A 72 5.58 -1.36 19.80
N LYS A 73 4.49 -1.83 19.15
CA LYS A 73 4.51 -3.07 18.38
C LYS A 73 5.23 -2.93 17.04
N ALA A 74 5.45 -1.72 16.56
CA ALA A 74 6.10 -1.44 15.29
C ALA A 74 7.63 -1.45 15.40
N THR A 75 8.22 -2.39 16.17
CA THR A 75 9.67 -2.64 16.20
C THR A 75 10.11 -3.15 14.83
N ARG A 76 11.37 -2.87 14.48
CA ARG A 76 11.94 -3.32 13.20
C ARG A 76 11.81 -4.83 12.99
N ALA A 77 12.09 -5.62 14.03
CA ALA A 77 11.97 -7.08 13.95
C ALA A 77 10.55 -7.52 13.69
N ASN A 78 9.57 -7.00 14.46
CA ASN A 78 8.16 -7.34 14.27
C ASN A 78 7.61 -6.88 12.93
N LEU A 79 8.04 -5.72 12.42
CA LEU A 79 7.65 -5.27 11.08
C LEU A 79 8.13 -6.23 9.99
N ILE A 80 9.38 -6.72 10.07
CA ILE A 80 9.93 -7.71 9.13
C ILE A 80 9.10 -8.98 9.16
N ASP A 81 8.77 -9.49 10.35
CA ASP A 81 8.00 -10.72 10.53
C ASP A 81 6.55 -10.58 10.02
N VAL A 82 5.88 -9.50 10.38
CA VAL A 82 4.49 -9.25 9.94
C VAL A 82 4.42 -9.06 8.43
N ILE A 83 5.29 -8.23 7.85
CA ILE A 83 5.32 -8.01 6.40
C ILE A 83 5.60 -9.32 5.68
N GLY A 84 6.62 -10.06 6.11
CA GLY A 84 7.00 -11.33 5.50
C GLY A 84 5.88 -12.37 5.56
N SER A 85 5.34 -12.62 6.74
CA SER A 85 4.30 -13.63 6.97
C SER A 85 2.95 -13.26 6.34
N HIS A 86 2.58 -11.97 6.35
CA HIS A 86 1.31 -11.51 5.78
C HIS A 86 1.34 -11.58 4.26
N PHE A 87 2.40 -11.08 3.62
CA PHE A 87 2.54 -11.06 2.17
C PHE A 87 2.84 -12.44 1.56
N ALA A 88 3.36 -13.39 2.34
CA ALA A 88 3.53 -14.77 1.91
C ALA A 88 2.22 -15.52 1.63
N LYS A 89 1.08 -15.01 2.12
CA LYS A 89 -0.25 -15.60 1.90
C LYS A 89 -0.83 -15.26 0.52
N ALA A 90 -0.30 -14.23 -0.15
CA ALA A 90 -0.79 -13.77 -1.43
C ALA A 90 -0.42 -14.75 -2.56
N LYS A 91 -1.28 -14.80 -3.58
CA LYS A 91 -1.09 -15.55 -4.83
C LYS A 91 -0.58 -14.63 -5.94
N ALA A 92 -0.26 -15.17 -7.10
CA ALA A 92 0.32 -14.42 -8.22
C ALA A 92 -0.61 -13.28 -8.72
N ASP A 93 -1.91 -13.50 -8.73
CA ASP A 93 -2.91 -12.51 -9.19
C ASP A 93 -3.29 -11.48 -8.12
N ASP A 94 -2.87 -11.70 -6.87
CA ASP A 94 -3.15 -10.79 -5.78
C ASP A 94 -2.27 -9.53 -5.83
N SER A 95 -2.60 -8.56 -4.99
CA SER A 95 -1.86 -7.31 -4.84
C SER A 95 -1.32 -7.17 -3.42
N LEU A 96 -0.21 -6.45 -3.27
CA LEU A 96 0.37 -6.09 -1.98
C LEU A 96 0.32 -4.59 -1.79
N ILE A 97 -0.09 -4.14 -0.60
CA ILE A 97 0.00 -2.73 -0.20
C ILE A 97 0.72 -2.64 1.14
N PHE A 98 1.80 -1.89 1.16
CA PHE A 98 2.44 -1.45 2.40
C PHE A 98 2.11 0.02 2.62
N PHE A 99 1.41 0.34 3.70
CA PHE A 99 1.11 1.69 4.14
C PHE A 99 1.89 2.01 5.42
N PHE A 100 2.54 3.15 5.45
CA PHE A 100 3.27 3.63 6.62
C PHE A 100 2.96 5.11 6.86
N SER A 101 2.65 5.46 8.11
CA SER A 101 2.62 6.84 8.60
C SER A 101 3.53 6.96 9.82
N GLY A 102 4.48 7.91 9.77
CA GLY A 102 5.52 8.06 10.79
C GLY A 102 6.73 8.85 10.32
N HIS A 103 7.83 8.75 11.07
CA HIS A 103 9.10 9.35 10.67
C HIS A 103 9.77 8.58 9.53
N GLY A 104 10.35 9.30 8.58
CA GLY A 104 11.13 8.76 7.49
C GLY A 104 12.56 9.30 7.45
N VAL A 105 13.46 8.52 6.88
CA VAL A 105 14.86 8.88 6.64
C VAL A 105 15.26 8.58 5.19
N GLY A 106 16.40 9.04 4.75
CA GLY A 106 16.83 8.97 3.34
C GLY A 106 16.95 7.58 2.71
N GLY A 107 16.69 6.51 3.44
CA GLY A 107 16.81 5.12 2.96
C GLY A 107 15.68 4.19 3.40
N GLY A 108 14.71 4.68 4.18
CA GLY A 108 13.65 3.85 4.75
C GLY A 108 12.74 4.60 5.70
N VAL A 109 12.00 3.85 6.49
CA VAL A 109 11.11 4.35 7.54
C VAL A 109 11.66 4.01 8.91
N VAL A 110 11.40 4.88 9.88
CA VAL A 110 11.84 4.77 11.26
C VAL A 110 10.91 3.80 11.99
N ALA A 111 11.44 2.71 12.52
CA ALA A 111 10.70 1.79 13.38
C ALA A 111 10.63 2.33 14.81
N TYR A 112 9.77 1.76 15.65
CA TYR A 112 9.60 2.18 17.03
C TYR A 112 10.92 2.18 17.83
N ASP A 113 11.77 1.20 17.58
CA ASP A 113 13.04 0.93 18.27
C ASP A 113 14.29 1.38 17.51
N THR A 114 14.12 2.23 16.48
CA THR A 114 15.22 2.79 15.70
C THR A 114 16.05 3.73 16.58
N GLU A 115 17.34 3.45 16.70
CA GLU A 115 18.30 4.24 17.47
C GLU A 115 19.08 5.25 16.62
N ASP A 116 19.36 4.88 15.36
CA ASP A 116 20.11 5.68 14.39
C ASP A 116 19.64 5.44 12.95
N ASP A 117 20.17 6.20 11.99
CA ASP A 117 19.80 6.13 10.58
C ASP A 117 20.50 4.97 9.83
N SER A 118 21.15 4.02 10.52
CA SER A 118 21.80 2.89 9.85
C SER A 118 20.79 1.93 9.23
N GLU A 119 21.19 1.23 8.15
CA GLU A 119 20.32 0.23 7.50
C GLU A 119 19.87 -0.90 8.45
N ASN A 120 20.61 -1.12 9.54
CA ASN A 120 20.30 -2.16 10.53
C ASN A 120 19.32 -1.68 11.59
N SER A 121 19.17 -0.38 11.79
CA SER A 121 18.28 0.24 12.76
C SER A 121 16.90 0.56 12.16
N ILE A 122 16.85 1.04 10.92
CA ILE A 122 15.62 1.39 10.21
C ILE A 122 15.00 0.20 9.47
N LEU A 123 13.72 0.27 9.12
CA LEU A 123 13.14 -0.57 8.05
C LEU A 123 13.50 0.04 6.69
N SER A 124 14.64 -0.37 6.13
CA SER A 124 15.11 0.20 4.87
C SER A 124 14.21 -0.22 3.68
N TYR A 125 14.08 0.66 2.67
CA TYR A 125 13.33 0.35 1.44
C TYR A 125 13.90 -0.89 0.72
N LYS A 126 15.19 -1.17 0.87
CA LYS A 126 15.84 -2.37 0.33
C LYS A 126 15.32 -3.65 1.03
N VAL A 127 15.15 -3.61 2.36
CA VAL A 127 14.57 -4.72 3.13
C VAL A 127 13.11 -4.89 2.75
N LEU A 128 12.33 -3.82 2.70
CA LEU A 128 10.91 -3.84 2.32
C LEU A 128 10.73 -4.42 0.91
N ALA A 129 11.49 -3.94 -0.07
CA ALA A 129 11.44 -4.47 -1.44
C ALA A 129 11.76 -5.96 -1.51
N ARG A 130 12.77 -6.42 -0.73
CA ARG A 130 13.13 -7.85 -0.65
C ARG A 130 12.00 -8.68 -0.06
N LEU A 131 11.33 -8.20 0.99
CA LEU A 131 10.19 -8.89 1.60
C LEU A 131 9.03 -8.99 0.62
N MET A 132 8.70 -7.89 -0.08
CA MET A 132 7.64 -7.89 -1.10
C MET A 132 7.98 -8.78 -2.31
N LYS A 133 9.26 -8.87 -2.69
CA LYS A 133 9.71 -9.73 -3.80
C LYS A 133 9.61 -11.23 -3.49
N ARG A 134 9.60 -11.62 -2.22
CA ARG A 134 9.40 -13.03 -1.81
C ARG A 134 7.97 -13.52 -2.01
N SER A 135 7.00 -12.61 -2.08
CA SER A 135 5.62 -12.94 -2.42
C SER A 135 5.49 -13.22 -3.92
N PRO A 136 4.64 -14.18 -4.33
CA PRO A 136 4.34 -14.42 -5.73
C PRO A 136 3.52 -13.30 -6.38
N ALA A 137 2.88 -12.43 -5.59
CA ALA A 137 2.07 -11.32 -6.10
C ALA A 137 2.89 -10.38 -6.99
N THR A 138 2.35 -10.06 -8.15
CA THR A 138 3.04 -9.23 -9.15
C THR A 138 2.78 -7.74 -8.99
N ARG A 139 1.64 -7.35 -8.40
CA ARG A 139 1.25 -5.94 -8.19
C ARG A 139 1.59 -5.49 -6.79
N LYS A 140 2.38 -4.43 -6.65
CA LYS A 140 2.90 -3.97 -5.37
C LYS A 140 2.76 -2.45 -5.25
N VAL A 141 2.26 -1.99 -4.11
CA VAL A 141 2.11 -0.57 -3.80
C VAL A 141 2.75 -0.29 -2.44
N ILE A 142 3.58 0.73 -2.40
CA ILE A 142 4.19 1.26 -1.18
C ILE A 142 3.69 2.68 -1.02
N ILE A 143 2.98 2.95 0.07
CA ILE A 143 2.43 4.26 0.40
C ILE A 143 3.12 4.74 1.67
N ILE A 144 3.83 5.85 1.59
CA ILE A 144 4.60 6.41 2.70
C ILE A 144 4.10 7.82 3.01
N ASP A 145 3.53 7.97 4.19
CA ASP A 145 3.20 9.26 4.77
C ASP A 145 4.23 9.62 5.84
N SER A 146 5.28 10.27 5.41
CA SER A 146 6.37 10.68 6.29
C SER A 146 7.05 11.94 5.82
N CYS A 147 7.55 12.71 6.80
CA CYS A 147 8.52 13.77 6.54
C CYS A 147 9.89 13.12 6.37
N HIS A 148 10.62 13.43 5.31
CA HIS A 148 12.03 13.06 5.23
C HIS A 148 12.88 14.10 5.98
N SER A 149 12.68 14.23 7.29
CA SER A 149 13.40 15.17 8.16
C SER A 149 14.79 14.66 8.57
N GLY A 150 15.34 13.71 7.86
CA GLY A 150 16.68 13.20 8.13
C GLY A 150 17.77 14.13 7.64
N SER A 151 18.64 14.55 8.52
CA SER A 151 19.86 15.34 8.51
C SER A 151 20.90 15.09 7.38
N SER A 152 20.54 14.50 6.27
CA SER A 152 21.46 14.30 5.14
C SER A 152 21.32 15.41 4.11
N ARG A 153 22.28 16.34 4.09
CA ARG A 153 22.44 17.43 3.09
C ARG A 153 22.63 16.96 1.65
N ASN A 154 22.49 15.65 1.36
CA ASN A 154 22.64 15.04 0.02
C ASN A 154 21.29 14.52 -0.52
N THR A 155 20.35 15.41 -0.73
CA THR A 155 18.95 15.12 -1.10
C THR A 155 18.76 14.50 -2.49
N THR A 156 19.60 14.83 -3.45
CA THR A 156 19.54 14.27 -4.82
C THR A 156 19.93 12.79 -4.87
N SER A 157 20.84 12.34 -3.99
CA SER A 157 21.25 10.94 -3.93
C SER A 157 20.21 10.05 -3.27
N SER A 158 19.44 10.56 -2.29
CA SER A 158 18.43 9.79 -1.56
C SER A 158 17.24 9.40 -2.44
N SER A 159 16.68 10.34 -3.21
CA SER A 159 15.58 10.06 -4.13
C SER A 159 15.97 9.08 -5.25
N ARG A 160 17.22 9.14 -5.72
CA ARG A 160 17.75 8.21 -6.71
C ARG A 160 17.97 6.82 -6.11
N LYS A 161 18.47 6.73 -4.86
CA LYS A 161 18.64 5.46 -4.13
C LYS A 161 17.29 4.80 -3.85
N VAL A 162 16.28 5.54 -3.45
CA VAL A 162 14.92 5.01 -3.22
C VAL A 162 14.38 4.38 -4.51
N ARG A 163 14.46 5.08 -5.65
CA ARG A 163 14.03 4.55 -6.95
C ARG A 163 14.78 3.30 -7.36
N HIS A 164 16.09 3.24 -7.14
CA HIS A 164 16.92 2.09 -7.48
C HIS A 164 16.61 0.86 -6.60
N ASN A 165 16.29 1.09 -5.32
CA ASN A 165 16.00 0.01 -4.37
C ASN A 165 14.61 -0.63 -4.54
N ILE A 166 13.67 0.06 -5.22
CA ILE A 166 12.29 -0.40 -5.45
C ILE A 166 12.07 -0.81 -6.91
N GLY A 167 13.14 -0.97 -7.69
CA GLY A 167 13.12 -1.19 -9.15
C GLY A 167 12.50 -2.51 -9.65
N ASP A 168 11.54 -3.09 -8.93
CA ASP A 168 10.76 -4.24 -9.38
C ASP A 168 9.64 -3.76 -10.32
N PRO A 169 9.47 -4.37 -11.52
CA PRO A 169 8.34 -4.09 -12.41
C PRO A 169 7.00 -4.21 -11.66
N ASN A 170 6.05 -3.34 -11.98
CA ASN A 170 4.73 -3.29 -11.34
C ASN A 170 4.77 -2.94 -9.83
N THR A 171 5.79 -2.24 -9.38
CA THR A 171 5.84 -1.66 -8.03
C THR A 171 5.65 -0.15 -8.11
N ILE A 172 4.68 0.34 -7.35
CA ILE A 172 4.39 1.77 -7.20
C ILE A 172 4.89 2.22 -5.83
N LEU A 173 5.61 3.34 -5.81
CA LEU A 173 5.93 4.09 -4.59
C LEU A 173 5.18 5.41 -4.61
N PHE A 174 4.29 5.62 -3.64
CA PHE A 174 3.54 6.84 -3.44
C PHE A 174 3.94 7.48 -2.11
N MET A 175 4.49 8.67 -2.15
CA MET A 175 4.99 9.38 -0.98
C MET A 175 4.23 10.68 -0.78
N SER A 176 4.02 11.05 0.48
CA SER A 176 3.24 12.23 0.88
C SER A 176 3.90 13.55 0.53
N SER A 177 5.23 13.57 0.40
CA SER A 177 6.00 14.79 0.13
C SER A 177 7.29 14.49 -0.62
N ARG A 178 7.92 15.54 -1.14
CA ARG A 178 9.30 15.48 -1.66
C ARG A 178 10.29 15.35 -0.51
N THR A 179 11.53 14.99 -0.84
CA THR A 179 12.60 14.72 0.12
C THR A 179 12.94 15.88 1.06
N ASN A 180 12.59 17.12 0.68
CA ASN A 180 12.89 18.34 1.42
C ASN A 180 11.66 19.02 2.00
N GLU A 181 10.52 18.33 2.00
CA GLU A 181 9.25 18.88 2.45
C GLU A 181 8.73 18.08 3.65
N TYR A 182 7.94 18.76 4.48
CA TYR A 182 7.25 18.12 5.59
C TYR A 182 5.89 17.62 5.15
N SER A 183 5.49 16.45 5.62
CA SER A 183 4.09 16.04 5.62
C SER A 183 3.36 16.81 6.71
N LEU A 184 2.28 17.52 6.34
CA LEU A 184 1.63 18.44 7.26
C LEU A 184 0.61 17.73 8.14
N GLU A 185 0.78 17.89 9.45
CA GLU A 185 -0.28 17.68 10.43
C GLU A 185 -1.05 19.01 10.57
N VAL A 186 -2.31 19.03 10.17
CA VAL A 186 -3.15 20.22 10.26
C VAL A 186 -3.84 20.24 11.61
N GLN A 187 -3.70 21.33 12.34
CA GLN A 187 -4.34 21.49 13.66
C GLN A 187 -5.86 21.27 13.57
N GLY A 188 -6.39 20.40 14.42
CA GLY A 188 -7.82 20.03 14.43
C GLY A 188 -8.18 18.88 13.49
N MET A 189 -7.28 18.35 12.68
CA MET A 189 -7.49 17.14 11.91
C MET A 189 -7.00 15.90 12.70
N SER A 190 -7.74 14.81 12.59
CA SER A 190 -7.37 13.53 13.20
C SER A 190 -6.41 12.71 12.34
N GLN A 191 -6.16 13.13 11.10
CA GLN A 191 -5.21 12.53 10.16
C GLN A 191 -4.27 13.61 9.60
N SER A 192 -3.15 13.15 9.03
CA SER A 192 -2.32 13.97 8.17
C SER A 192 -3.09 14.42 6.93
N LEU A 193 -2.69 15.54 6.35
CA LEU A 193 -3.33 16.07 5.14
C LEU A 193 -3.28 15.07 3.98
N PHE A 194 -2.16 14.37 3.81
CA PHE A 194 -2.01 13.37 2.76
C PHE A 194 -2.93 12.17 2.98
N THR A 195 -2.91 11.56 4.17
CA THR A 195 -3.75 10.39 4.46
C THR A 195 -5.25 10.75 4.41
N TYR A 196 -5.65 11.94 4.84
CA TYR A 196 -7.03 12.41 4.69
C TYR A 196 -7.49 12.39 3.22
N HIS A 197 -6.70 12.95 2.30
CA HIS A 197 -7.05 12.95 0.88
C HIS A 197 -6.88 11.56 0.23
N LEU A 198 -5.90 10.76 0.67
CA LEU A 198 -5.74 9.37 0.23
C LEU A 198 -7.00 8.56 0.48
N LEU A 199 -7.51 8.61 1.70
CA LEU A 199 -8.74 7.88 2.10
C LEU A 199 -9.97 8.36 1.32
N ARG A 200 -10.11 9.65 1.09
CA ARG A 200 -11.20 10.18 0.26
C ARG A 200 -11.09 9.72 -1.19
N GLY A 201 -9.90 9.77 -1.75
CA GLY A 201 -9.64 9.29 -3.11
C GLY A 201 -10.02 7.82 -3.25
N MET A 202 -9.57 6.96 -2.32
CA MET A 202 -9.84 5.52 -2.33
C MET A 202 -11.32 5.17 -2.11
N ARG A 203 -12.12 6.07 -1.51
CA ARG A 203 -13.58 5.91 -1.34
C ARG A 203 -14.39 6.36 -2.56
N GLY A 204 -13.76 6.60 -3.70
CA GLY A 204 -14.42 6.97 -4.95
C GLY A 204 -14.17 8.39 -5.44
N ASN A 205 -13.68 9.31 -4.60
CA ASN A 205 -13.45 10.69 -5.04
C ASN A 205 -12.35 10.84 -6.12
N ALA A 206 -11.51 9.82 -6.29
CA ALA A 206 -10.47 9.80 -7.31
C ALA A 206 -10.94 9.18 -8.65
N ASP A 207 -12.08 8.50 -8.66
CA ASP A 207 -12.65 7.87 -9.86
C ASP A 207 -13.12 8.96 -10.84
N ALA A 208 -12.30 9.18 -11.87
CA ALA A 208 -12.51 10.29 -12.82
C ALA A 208 -13.44 9.92 -13.98
N ASP A 209 -13.53 8.63 -14.31
CA ASP A 209 -14.33 8.11 -15.42
C ASP A 209 -15.58 7.33 -14.98
N SER A 210 -15.78 7.21 -13.66
CA SER A 210 -16.96 6.57 -13.03
C SER A 210 -17.07 5.07 -13.34
N ASP A 211 -15.95 4.38 -13.52
CA ASP A 211 -15.90 2.94 -13.80
C ASP A 211 -15.83 2.08 -12.52
N ARG A 212 -15.83 2.71 -11.33
CA ARG A 212 -15.70 2.11 -10.00
C ARG A 212 -14.35 1.43 -9.73
N ASN A 213 -13.36 1.73 -10.53
CA ASN A 213 -11.98 1.34 -10.28
C ASN A 213 -11.16 2.60 -10.01
N ILE A 214 -10.37 2.58 -8.96
CA ILE A 214 -9.40 3.64 -8.69
C ILE A 214 -8.04 3.18 -9.20
N THR A 215 -7.60 3.72 -10.30
CA THR A 215 -6.27 3.47 -10.83
C THR A 215 -5.20 4.25 -10.05
N ALA A 216 -3.96 3.80 -10.12
CA ALA A 216 -2.84 4.51 -9.51
C ALA A 216 -2.72 5.95 -10.02
N ARG A 217 -2.99 6.18 -11.30
CA ARG A 217 -2.92 7.51 -11.93
C ARG A 217 -4.02 8.43 -11.43
N GLU A 218 -5.23 7.95 -11.31
CA GLU A 218 -6.37 8.73 -10.79
C GLU A 218 -6.16 9.10 -9.34
N LEU A 219 -5.78 8.11 -8.50
CA LEU A 219 -5.50 8.33 -7.09
C LEU A 219 -4.38 9.37 -6.91
N PHE A 220 -3.29 9.25 -7.66
CA PHE A 220 -2.21 10.22 -7.60
C PHE A 220 -2.64 11.62 -8.03
N ARG A 221 -3.37 11.74 -9.14
CA ARG A 221 -3.86 13.03 -9.64
C ARG A 221 -4.76 13.71 -8.61
N TYR A 222 -5.71 12.96 -8.06
CA TYR A 222 -6.63 13.47 -7.05
C TYR A 222 -5.87 13.92 -5.78
N VAL A 223 -5.08 13.02 -5.19
CA VAL A 223 -4.39 13.28 -3.92
C VAL A 223 -3.37 14.41 -4.07
N SER A 224 -2.54 14.38 -5.12
CA SER A 224 -1.52 15.40 -5.33
C SER A 224 -2.14 16.79 -5.56
N GLY A 225 -3.24 16.87 -6.32
CA GLY A 225 -3.97 18.10 -6.53
C GLY A 225 -4.58 18.67 -5.25
N ALA A 226 -5.24 17.82 -4.47
CA ALA A 226 -5.89 18.21 -3.22
C ALA A 226 -4.88 18.63 -2.14
N VAL A 227 -3.82 17.83 -1.94
CA VAL A 227 -2.77 18.12 -0.94
C VAL A 227 -2.05 19.43 -1.29
N ARG A 228 -1.68 19.65 -2.54
CA ARG A 228 -1.03 20.91 -2.98
C ARG A 228 -1.91 22.12 -2.73
N ARG A 229 -3.19 22.05 -3.07
CA ARG A 229 -4.15 23.14 -2.84
C ARG A 229 -4.30 23.43 -1.35
N ASP A 230 -4.58 22.41 -0.54
CA ASP A 230 -4.93 22.60 0.86
C ASP A 230 -3.72 22.86 1.75
N SER A 231 -2.50 22.46 1.32
CA SER A 231 -1.23 22.86 1.93
C SER A 231 -0.74 24.25 1.51
N ARG A 232 -1.48 24.95 0.68
CA ARG A 232 -1.02 26.19 0.04
C ARG A 232 0.33 26.01 -0.67
N ASN A 233 0.45 24.92 -1.42
CA ASN A 233 1.64 24.54 -2.18
C ASN A 233 2.91 24.29 -1.33
N LYS A 234 2.74 23.89 -0.06
CA LYS A 234 3.85 23.57 0.84
C LYS A 234 4.19 22.07 0.87
N GLN A 235 3.28 21.22 0.38
CA GLN A 235 3.45 19.76 0.35
C GLN A 235 3.13 19.24 -1.05
N HIS A 236 4.06 18.44 -1.61
CA HIS A 236 3.96 17.91 -2.97
C HIS A 236 4.09 16.40 -2.94
N PRO A 237 2.96 15.66 -2.93
CA PRO A 237 3.01 14.22 -3.10
C PRO A 237 3.71 13.83 -4.40
N VAL A 238 4.44 12.72 -4.35
CA VAL A 238 5.17 12.18 -5.51
C VAL A 238 4.87 10.71 -5.69
N MET A 239 4.86 10.27 -6.95
CA MET A 239 4.66 8.87 -7.28
C MET A 239 5.73 8.42 -8.28
N TRP A 240 6.30 7.25 -8.02
CA TRP A 240 7.28 6.61 -8.90
C TRP A 240 6.91 5.16 -9.11
N GLY A 241 7.32 4.61 -10.22
CA GLY A 241 7.16 3.20 -10.56
C GLY A 241 7.06 3.00 -12.06
N ASN A 242 7.29 1.76 -12.47
CA ASN A 242 7.01 1.31 -13.83
C ASN A 242 5.78 0.41 -13.77
N PHE A 243 4.62 0.95 -14.14
CA PHE A 243 3.34 0.27 -14.05
C PHE A 243 2.44 0.64 -15.23
N ASP A 244 1.54 -0.26 -15.55
CA ASP A 244 0.52 -0.05 -16.56
C ASP A 244 -0.43 1.10 -16.18
N ALA A 245 -0.96 1.80 -17.19
CA ALA A 245 -1.92 2.90 -16.98
C ALA A 245 -3.20 2.43 -16.29
N GLY A 246 -3.61 1.19 -16.52
CA GLY A 246 -4.77 0.53 -15.90
C GLY A 246 -4.49 -0.14 -14.57
N PHE A 247 -3.35 0.13 -13.90
CA PHE A 247 -3.04 -0.44 -12.59
C PHE A 247 -4.08 -0.01 -11.55
N VAL A 248 -5.03 -0.90 -11.26
CA VAL A 248 -6.09 -0.65 -10.27
C VAL A 248 -5.55 -0.88 -8.86
N ILE A 249 -5.67 0.15 -8.00
CA ILE A 249 -5.33 0.08 -6.56
C ILE A 249 -6.53 -0.35 -5.74
N MET A 250 -7.73 0.13 -6.10
CA MET A 250 -8.96 -0.06 -5.33
C MET A 250 -10.15 -0.25 -6.27
N LYS A 251 -11.09 -1.11 -5.87
CA LYS A 251 -12.46 -1.17 -6.41
C LYS A 251 -13.43 -0.88 -5.27
N TYR A 252 -14.47 -0.08 -5.51
CA TYR A 252 -15.37 0.35 -4.46
C TYR A 252 -16.85 0.20 -4.83
#